data_81b325edad5f85f0c8c4c81dd092e5b6
#
_entry.id   81b325edad5f85f0c8c4c81dd092e5b6
#
_cell.length_a   1.000
_cell.length_b   1.000
_cell.length_c   1.000
_cell.angle_alpha   90.00
_cell.angle_beta   90.00
_cell.angle_gamma   90.00
#
_symmetry.space_group_name_H-M   'P 1'
#
loop_
_entity.id
_entity.type
_entity.pdbx_description
1 polymer ?
#
loop_
_entity_poly.entity_id
_entity_poly.type
_entity_poly.pdbx_seq_one_letter_code
_entity_poly.pdbx_strand_id
1 'polypeptide(L)'
;ASDVYKRQMKHFNGKIDFVLHSIGMSINVRKGKHYTDLNHDWLTKGWNISAASFHRLMQCLYNKDAMNEWGSIVALSYMAAQRVFPDYNDMADNKAYLESVARSFGYFFGKEKNVRVNTISQSPTLTTAGKGVAGLDGFLKYAEKMSPLGNATAKECADYTVSLFS
;
A
#
# COMPACT_ATOMS: atom_id res chain seq x y z
N ALA A 1 -5.12 6.51 16.29
CA ALA A 1 -5.71 6.84 14.96
C ALA A 1 -6.77 7.94 15.05
N SER A 2 -7.70 7.87 16.01
CA SER A 2 -8.78 8.87 16.15
C SER A 2 -8.27 10.30 16.43
N ASP A 3 -7.17 10.44 17.19
CA ASP A 3 -6.65 11.76 17.57
C ASP A 3 -5.85 12.42 16.46
N VAL A 4 -5.12 11.64 15.67
CA VAL A 4 -4.43 12.13 14.47
C VAL A 4 -5.45 12.66 13.47
N TYR A 5 -6.51 11.89 13.23
CA TYR A 5 -7.59 12.30 12.35
C TYR A 5 -8.29 13.59 12.82
N LYS A 6 -8.61 13.71 14.11
CA LYS A 6 -9.21 14.94 14.66
C LYS A 6 -8.31 16.16 14.44
N ARG A 7 -6.99 16.00 14.58
CA ARG A 7 -6.02 17.08 14.31
C ARG A 7 -6.02 17.45 12.83
N GLN A 8 -6.06 16.46 11.92
CA GLN A 8 -6.12 16.71 10.48
C GLN A 8 -7.40 17.43 10.09
N MET A 9 -8.57 16.97 10.55
CA MET A 9 -9.84 17.65 10.29
C MET A 9 -9.84 19.10 10.77
N LYS A 10 -9.26 19.36 11.95
CA LYS A 10 -9.12 20.72 12.47
C LYS A 10 -8.15 21.56 11.61
N HIS A 11 -7.06 20.95 11.13
CA HIS A 11 -6.05 21.62 10.32
C HIS A 11 -6.57 21.98 8.93
N PHE A 12 -7.26 21.05 8.28
CA PHE A 12 -7.82 21.23 6.94
C PHE A 12 -9.22 21.89 6.93
N ASN A 13 -9.78 22.14 8.10
CA ASN A 13 -11.10 22.75 8.28
C ASN A 13 -12.23 22.04 7.52
N GLY A 14 -12.16 20.72 7.40
CA GLY A 14 -13.17 19.96 6.68
C GLY A 14 -12.80 18.50 6.42
N LYS A 15 -13.51 17.90 5.48
CA LYS A 15 -13.28 16.56 5.00
C LYS A 15 -12.03 16.50 4.10
N ILE A 16 -11.57 15.30 3.81
CA ILE A 16 -10.35 14.99 3.04
C ILE A 16 -10.75 14.58 1.62
N ASP A 17 -10.05 15.08 0.62
CA ASP A 17 -10.28 14.72 -0.77
C ASP A 17 -9.43 13.51 -1.19
N PHE A 18 -8.17 13.44 -0.74
CA PHE A 18 -7.22 12.42 -1.19
C PHE A 18 -6.50 11.78 -0.03
N VAL A 19 -6.36 10.47 -0.10
CA VAL A 19 -5.59 9.69 0.88
C VAL A 19 -4.65 8.74 0.14
N LEU A 20 -3.36 8.83 0.45
CA LEU A 20 -2.36 7.87 0.00
C LEU A 20 -1.86 7.03 1.18
N HIS A 21 -2.08 5.71 1.10
CA HIS A 21 -1.47 4.76 2.02
C HIS A 21 -0.20 4.18 1.38
N SER A 22 0.95 4.71 1.78
CA SER A 22 2.28 4.33 1.31
C SER A 22 3.14 3.80 2.47
N ILE A 23 2.60 2.81 3.21
CA ILE A 23 3.24 2.25 4.39
C ILE A 23 3.50 0.76 4.16
N GLY A 24 4.73 0.34 4.42
CA GLY A 24 5.09 -1.07 4.34
C GLY A 24 6.38 -1.38 5.08
N MET A 25 6.39 -2.48 5.82
CA MET A 25 7.55 -2.97 6.54
C MET A 25 7.44 -4.47 6.76
N SER A 26 8.51 -5.21 6.48
CA SER A 26 8.70 -6.58 6.95
C SER A 26 10.09 -6.73 7.55
N ILE A 27 10.18 -7.25 8.77
CA ILE A 27 11.45 -7.60 9.41
C ILE A 27 11.98 -8.91 8.79
N ASN A 28 11.12 -9.86 8.48
CA ASN A 28 11.51 -11.11 7.85
C ASN A 28 12.25 -10.87 6.52
N VAL A 29 11.69 -10.02 5.65
CA VAL A 29 12.33 -9.62 4.39
C VAL A 29 13.68 -8.95 4.64
N ARG A 30 13.73 -7.99 5.57
CA ARG A 30 14.98 -7.25 5.89
C ARG A 30 16.07 -8.14 6.48
N LYS A 31 15.70 -9.24 7.12
CA LYS A 31 16.61 -10.22 7.70
C LYS A 31 16.91 -11.42 6.78
N GLY A 32 16.40 -11.37 5.54
CA GLY A 32 16.63 -12.43 4.54
C GLY A 32 16.09 -13.79 4.97
N LYS A 33 14.97 -13.82 5.71
CA LYS A 33 14.33 -15.08 6.10
C LYS A 33 13.73 -15.76 4.88
N HIS A 34 13.83 -17.10 4.84
CA HIS A 34 13.10 -17.88 3.84
C HIS A 34 11.61 -17.95 4.22
N TYR A 35 10.72 -18.01 3.23
CA TYR A 35 9.26 -18.02 3.47
C TYR A 35 8.81 -19.20 4.35
N THR A 36 9.51 -20.34 4.28
CA THR A 36 9.23 -21.54 5.09
C THR A 36 9.81 -21.47 6.51
N ASP A 37 10.57 -20.41 6.84
CA ASP A 37 11.22 -20.20 8.15
C ASP A 37 11.00 -18.78 8.68
N LEU A 38 9.75 -18.32 8.62
CA LEU A 38 9.38 -16.98 9.11
C LEU A 38 9.38 -16.92 10.64
N ASN A 39 9.86 -15.82 11.16
CA ASN A 39 9.57 -15.46 12.54
C ASN A 39 8.16 -14.87 12.63
N HIS A 40 7.27 -15.53 13.37
CA HIS A 40 5.84 -15.16 13.46
C HIS A 40 5.58 -13.87 14.23
N ASP A 41 6.42 -13.50 15.20
CA ASP A 41 6.30 -12.20 15.88
C ASP A 41 6.61 -11.06 14.92
N TRP A 42 7.63 -11.24 14.07
CA TRP A 42 7.97 -10.28 13.02
C TRP A 42 6.92 -10.20 11.92
N LEU A 43 6.34 -11.36 11.55
CA LEU A 43 5.22 -11.44 10.62
C LEU A 43 4.03 -10.65 11.15
N THR A 44 3.62 -10.89 12.39
CA THR A 44 2.52 -10.18 13.05
C THR A 44 2.77 -8.67 13.10
N LYS A 45 3.98 -8.27 13.44
CA LYS A 45 4.38 -6.85 13.46
C LYS A 45 4.32 -6.23 12.05
N GLY A 46 4.85 -6.93 11.05
CA GLY A 46 4.82 -6.54 9.64
C GLY A 46 3.40 -6.37 9.13
N TRP A 47 2.54 -7.36 9.38
CA TRP A 47 1.14 -7.32 9.02
C TRP A 47 0.40 -6.15 9.67
N ASN A 48 0.60 -5.93 10.97
CA ASN A 48 -0.02 -4.81 11.70
C ASN A 48 0.34 -3.45 11.10
N ILE A 49 1.59 -3.26 10.67
CA ILE A 49 2.09 -2.00 10.12
C ILE A 49 1.71 -1.85 8.66
N SER A 50 1.89 -2.89 7.85
CA SER A 50 1.79 -2.79 6.39
C SER A 50 0.35 -2.97 5.86
N ALA A 51 -0.46 -3.80 6.52
CA ALA A 51 -1.74 -4.23 6.01
C ALA A 51 -2.91 -3.85 6.93
N ALA A 52 -2.89 -4.27 8.20
CA ALA A 52 -3.95 -3.96 9.14
C ALA A 52 -4.07 -2.45 9.44
N SER A 53 -2.98 -1.69 9.28
CA SER A 53 -3.01 -0.22 9.37
C SER A 53 -3.93 0.39 8.32
N PHE A 54 -3.91 -0.16 7.10
CA PHE A 54 -4.81 0.28 6.03
C PHE A 54 -6.27 0.01 6.37
N HIS A 55 -6.59 -1.18 6.86
CA HIS A 55 -7.95 -1.50 7.30
C HIS A 55 -8.42 -0.54 8.40
N ARG A 56 -7.59 -0.30 9.42
CA ARG A 56 -7.93 0.64 10.50
C ARG A 56 -8.13 2.07 10.00
N LEU A 57 -7.31 2.51 9.03
CA LEU A 57 -7.46 3.81 8.38
C LEU A 57 -8.79 3.89 7.65
N MET A 58 -9.11 2.91 6.80
CA MET A 58 -10.35 2.85 6.02
C MET A 58 -11.58 2.86 6.94
N GLN A 59 -11.57 2.05 7.99
CA GLN A 59 -12.65 2.02 8.97
C GLN A 59 -12.82 3.36 9.69
N CYS A 60 -11.71 4.03 10.03
CA CYS A 60 -11.75 5.34 10.66
C CYS A 60 -12.36 6.40 9.71
N LEU A 61 -11.88 6.45 8.46
CA LEU A 61 -12.38 7.40 7.45
C LEU A 61 -13.88 7.18 7.17
N TYR A 62 -14.29 5.91 7.06
CA TYR A 62 -15.68 5.55 6.80
C TYR A 62 -16.61 5.95 7.96
N ASN A 63 -16.27 5.53 9.19
CA ASN A 63 -17.10 5.76 10.39
C ASN A 63 -17.17 7.25 10.77
N LYS A 64 -16.18 8.05 10.39
CA LYS A 64 -16.14 9.48 10.68
C LYS A 64 -16.70 10.34 9.54
N ASP A 65 -17.16 9.71 8.47
CA ASP A 65 -17.58 10.41 7.25
C ASP A 65 -16.54 11.45 6.80
N ALA A 66 -15.27 11.00 6.77
CA ALA A 66 -14.11 11.88 6.67
C ALA A 66 -13.75 12.29 5.25
N MET A 67 -14.30 11.63 4.25
CA MET A 67 -13.99 11.88 2.86
C MET A 67 -15.04 12.80 2.22
N ASN A 68 -14.60 13.72 1.38
CA ASN A 68 -15.49 14.43 0.48
C ASN A 68 -16.08 13.48 -0.56
N GLU A 69 -17.26 13.81 -1.06
CA GLU A 69 -17.84 13.13 -2.21
C GLU A 69 -16.87 13.23 -3.42
N TRP A 70 -16.76 12.13 -4.18
CA TRP A 70 -15.78 11.98 -5.28
C TRP A 70 -14.31 11.99 -4.84
N GLY A 71 -14.06 11.94 -3.53
CA GLY A 71 -12.72 11.74 -2.99
C GLY A 71 -12.09 10.43 -3.45
N SER A 72 -10.78 10.34 -3.34
CA SER A 72 -10.01 9.18 -3.82
C SER A 72 -9.02 8.67 -2.77
N ILE A 73 -9.04 7.38 -2.55
CA ILE A 73 -8.11 6.67 -1.66
C ILE A 73 -7.26 5.74 -2.50
N VAL A 74 -5.95 5.85 -2.37
CA VAL A 74 -4.98 5.00 -3.08
C VAL A 74 -4.06 4.32 -2.08
N ALA A 75 -3.82 3.02 -2.27
CA ALA A 75 -2.83 2.28 -1.50
C ALA A 75 -1.78 1.65 -2.42
N LEU A 76 -0.51 1.67 -1.99
CA LEU A 76 0.56 1.08 -2.77
C LEU A 76 0.64 -0.43 -2.53
N SER A 77 0.32 -1.20 -3.57
CA SER A 77 0.45 -2.65 -3.64
C SER A 77 1.73 -3.06 -4.39
N TYR A 78 1.81 -4.31 -4.76
CA TYR A 78 2.85 -4.87 -5.61
C TYR A 78 2.32 -6.15 -6.28
N MET A 79 2.81 -6.48 -7.46
CA MET A 79 2.37 -7.67 -8.20
C MET A 79 2.56 -8.98 -7.41
N ALA A 80 3.43 -8.98 -6.40
CA ALA A 80 3.60 -10.11 -5.48
C ALA A 80 2.33 -10.44 -4.66
N ALA A 81 1.32 -9.56 -4.63
CA ALA A 81 -0.01 -9.89 -4.11
C ALA A 81 -0.70 -11.02 -4.90
N GLN A 82 -0.29 -11.25 -6.15
CA GLN A 82 -0.94 -12.17 -7.09
C GLN A 82 0.06 -13.15 -7.74
N ARG A 83 1.35 -12.97 -7.53
CA ARG A 83 2.44 -13.77 -8.11
C ARG A 83 3.47 -14.11 -7.05
N VAL A 84 4.16 -15.23 -7.21
CA VAL A 84 5.22 -15.65 -6.29
C VAL A 84 6.49 -14.86 -6.58
N PHE A 85 6.99 -14.19 -5.55
CA PHE A 85 8.31 -13.57 -5.50
C PHE A 85 9.01 -14.08 -4.24
N PRO A 86 9.90 -15.09 -4.33
CA PRO A 86 10.44 -15.79 -3.17
C PRO A 86 11.06 -14.89 -2.11
N ASP A 87 11.84 -13.88 -2.53
CA ASP A 87 12.53 -12.97 -1.61
C ASP A 87 11.64 -11.82 -1.09
N TYR A 88 10.43 -11.66 -1.64
CA TYR A 88 9.48 -10.67 -1.13
C TYR A 88 8.68 -11.18 0.08
N ASN A 89 8.66 -12.49 0.27
CA ASN A 89 8.32 -13.16 1.50
C ASN A 89 6.92 -12.78 2.06
N ASP A 90 6.78 -12.59 3.37
CA ASP A 90 5.53 -12.20 4.04
C ASP A 90 5.02 -10.80 3.63
N MET A 91 5.82 -10.02 2.94
CA MET A 91 5.34 -8.77 2.34
C MET A 91 4.33 -9.03 1.21
N ALA A 92 4.43 -10.16 0.50
CA ALA A 92 3.45 -10.58 -0.50
C ALA A 92 2.08 -10.82 0.14
N ASP A 93 2.03 -11.52 1.28
CA ASP A 93 0.81 -11.77 2.05
C ASP A 93 0.17 -10.45 2.51
N ASN A 94 1.00 -9.51 2.98
CA ASN A 94 0.53 -8.18 3.38
C ASN A 94 -0.08 -7.40 2.20
N LYS A 95 0.49 -7.51 1.00
CA LYS A 95 -0.05 -6.86 -0.20
C LYS A 95 -1.35 -7.52 -0.67
N ALA A 96 -1.46 -8.84 -0.61
CA ALA A 96 -2.69 -9.56 -0.91
C ALA A 96 -3.83 -9.16 0.05
N TYR A 97 -3.55 -9.08 1.34
CA TYR A 97 -4.50 -8.59 2.33
C TYR A 97 -4.92 -7.14 2.07
N LEU A 98 -3.96 -6.25 1.79
CA LEU A 98 -4.22 -4.84 1.48
C LEU A 98 -5.16 -4.70 0.26
N GLU A 99 -4.94 -5.45 -0.80
CA GLU A 99 -5.82 -5.44 -1.98
C GLU A 99 -7.23 -5.96 -1.66
N SER A 100 -7.35 -6.98 -0.81
CA SER A 100 -8.65 -7.47 -0.34
C SER A 100 -9.40 -6.40 0.45
N VAL A 101 -8.72 -5.69 1.35
CA VAL A 101 -9.28 -4.55 2.09
C VAL A 101 -9.73 -3.45 1.14
N ALA A 102 -8.91 -3.11 0.14
CA ALA A 102 -9.25 -2.09 -0.85
C ALA A 102 -10.53 -2.44 -1.62
N ARG A 103 -10.68 -3.69 -2.07
CA ARG A 103 -11.90 -4.16 -2.75
C ARG A 103 -13.13 -4.06 -1.84
N SER A 104 -13.02 -4.52 -0.61
CA SER A 104 -14.14 -4.50 0.35
C SER A 104 -14.60 -3.08 0.67
N PHE A 105 -13.66 -2.22 1.05
CA PHE A 105 -14.00 -0.82 1.34
C PHE A 105 -14.38 -0.04 0.08
N GLY A 106 -13.82 -0.38 -1.08
CA GLY A 106 -14.19 0.22 -2.36
C GLY A 106 -15.67 0.04 -2.67
N TYR A 107 -16.22 -1.14 -2.35
CA TYR A 107 -17.65 -1.38 -2.47
C TYR A 107 -18.48 -0.45 -1.57
N PHE A 108 -18.16 -0.39 -0.27
CA PHE A 108 -18.94 0.43 0.68
C PHE A 108 -18.75 1.92 0.44
N PHE A 109 -17.52 2.38 0.25
CA PHE A 109 -17.24 3.78 -0.04
C PHE A 109 -17.87 4.23 -1.36
N GLY A 110 -17.78 3.41 -2.41
CA GLY A 110 -18.38 3.73 -3.70
C GLY A 110 -19.88 3.81 -3.64
N LYS A 111 -20.52 2.80 -3.03
CA LYS A 111 -21.98 2.70 -2.94
C LYS A 111 -22.62 3.78 -2.06
N GLU A 112 -22.00 4.12 -0.92
CA GLU A 112 -22.62 4.91 0.12
C GLU A 112 -22.07 6.33 0.23
N LYS A 113 -20.87 6.57 -0.28
CA LYS A 113 -20.13 7.84 -0.10
C LYS A 113 -19.64 8.47 -1.40
N ASN A 114 -19.82 7.81 -2.54
CA ASN A 114 -19.24 8.22 -3.84
C ASN A 114 -17.72 8.45 -3.78
N VAL A 115 -16.99 7.65 -2.98
CA VAL A 115 -15.53 7.73 -2.82
C VAL A 115 -14.87 6.55 -3.52
N ARG A 116 -13.84 6.83 -4.30
CA ARG A 116 -13.09 5.82 -5.07
C ARG A 116 -11.96 5.24 -4.23
N VAL A 117 -11.75 3.92 -4.31
CA VAL A 117 -10.65 3.22 -3.63
C VAL A 117 -9.89 2.38 -4.65
N ASN A 118 -8.61 2.66 -4.81
CA ASN A 118 -7.75 1.98 -5.77
C ASN A 118 -6.45 1.50 -5.12
N THR A 119 -5.83 0.52 -5.75
CA THR A 119 -4.46 0.11 -5.43
C THR A 119 -3.58 0.28 -6.66
N ILE A 120 -2.31 0.66 -6.44
CA ILE A 120 -1.30 0.74 -7.49
C ILE A 120 -0.28 -0.37 -7.26
N SER A 121 -0.06 -1.19 -8.29
CA SER A 121 1.03 -2.16 -8.35
C SER A 121 2.14 -1.59 -9.21
N GLN A 122 2.99 -0.77 -8.60
CA GLN A 122 4.09 -0.09 -9.31
C GLN A 122 5.29 -1.01 -9.52
N SER A 123 6.13 -0.66 -10.49
CA SER A 123 7.44 -1.30 -10.68
C SER A 123 8.32 -1.15 -9.43
N PRO A 124 9.27 -2.08 -9.21
CA PRO A 124 10.29 -1.89 -8.18
C PRO A 124 11.02 -0.57 -8.40
N THR A 125 11.08 0.26 -7.38
CA THR A 125 11.70 1.57 -7.44
C THR A 125 12.75 1.70 -6.35
N LEU A 126 13.89 2.29 -6.68
CA LEU A 126 14.97 2.52 -5.72
C LEU A 126 14.57 3.60 -4.72
N THR A 127 14.11 3.18 -3.55
CA THR A 127 13.73 4.06 -2.43
C THR A 127 14.54 3.72 -1.19
N THR A 128 14.56 4.62 -0.21
CA THR A 128 15.19 4.35 1.10
C THR A 128 14.61 3.09 1.78
N ALA A 129 13.30 2.88 1.68
CA ALA A 129 12.65 1.68 2.19
C ALA A 129 13.04 0.44 1.37
N GLY A 130 13.10 0.57 0.04
CA GLY A 130 13.49 -0.50 -0.88
C GLY A 130 14.92 -0.98 -0.66
N LYS A 131 15.87 -0.09 -0.35
CA LYS A 131 17.26 -0.46 -0.01
C LYS A 131 17.39 -1.43 1.15
N GLY A 132 16.38 -1.52 2.00
CA GLY A 132 16.32 -2.50 3.09
C GLY A 132 15.79 -3.87 2.68
N VAL A 133 15.38 -4.08 1.42
CA VAL A 133 14.89 -5.36 0.90
C VAL A 133 16.10 -6.17 0.41
N ALA A 134 16.32 -7.35 0.98
CA ALA A 134 17.33 -8.26 0.49
C ALA A 134 16.99 -8.65 -0.97
N GLY A 135 17.99 -8.64 -1.85
CA GLY A 135 17.79 -9.00 -3.26
C GLY A 135 17.15 -7.90 -4.15
N LEU A 136 17.00 -6.66 -3.66
CA LEU A 136 16.39 -5.56 -4.44
C LEU A 136 17.01 -5.41 -5.83
N ASP A 137 18.33 -5.52 -5.95
CA ASP A 137 19.03 -5.42 -7.25
C ASP A 137 18.60 -6.53 -8.22
N GLY A 138 18.34 -7.73 -7.70
CA GLY A 138 17.78 -8.84 -8.46
C GLY A 138 16.36 -8.55 -8.94
N PHE A 139 15.52 -7.99 -8.09
CA PHE A 139 14.17 -7.56 -8.45
C PHE A 139 14.15 -6.48 -9.51
N LEU A 140 15.02 -5.47 -9.38
CA LEU A 140 15.14 -4.39 -10.36
C LEU A 140 15.56 -4.95 -11.72
N LYS A 141 16.61 -5.78 -11.77
CA LYS A 141 17.10 -6.40 -13.01
C LYS A 141 16.06 -7.35 -13.64
N TYR A 142 15.35 -8.11 -12.83
CA TYR A 142 14.31 -9.00 -13.30
C TYR A 142 13.16 -8.20 -13.93
N ALA A 143 12.65 -7.21 -13.21
CA ALA A 143 11.55 -6.37 -13.68
C ALA A 143 11.93 -5.62 -14.97
N GLU A 144 13.18 -5.11 -15.07
CA GLU A 144 13.71 -4.47 -16.26
C GLU A 144 13.68 -5.38 -17.49
N LYS A 145 14.06 -6.65 -17.30
CA LYS A 145 14.06 -7.65 -18.38
C LYS A 145 12.65 -8.09 -18.79
N MET A 146 11.73 -8.15 -17.83
CA MET A 146 10.37 -8.64 -18.07
C MET A 146 9.42 -7.57 -18.56
N SER A 147 9.75 -6.30 -18.35
CA SER A 147 8.94 -5.17 -18.81
C SER A 147 9.42 -4.71 -20.20
N PRO A 148 8.59 -4.77 -21.23
CA PRO A 148 8.96 -4.27 -22.56
C PRO A 148 9.31 -2.77 -22.58
N LEU A 149 8.81 -2.00 -21.62
CA LEU A 149 9.03 -0.56 -21.47
C LEU A 149 10.04 -0.21 -20.39
N GLY A 150 10.68 -1.22 -19.77
CA GLY A 150 11.55 -1.04 -18.62
C GLY A 150 10.78 -0.76 -17.32
N ASN A 151 11.51 -0.36 -16.27
CA ASN A 151 10.91 0.00 -14.99
C ASN A 151 10.44 1.46 -14.99
N ALA A 152 9.25 1.70 -14.45
CA ALA A 152 8.79 3.06 -14.21
C ALA A 152 9.65 3.77 -13.17
N THR A 153 9.92 5.04 -13.40
CA THR A 153 10.60 5.90 -12.44
C THR A 153 9.66 6.27 -11.27
N ALA A 154 10.23 6.74 -10.16
CA ALA A 154 9.44 7.22 -9.04
C ALA A 154 8.51 8.39 -9.45
N LYS A 155 8.96 9.23 -10.39
CA LYS A 155 8.14 10.33 -10.91
C LYS A 155 6.94 9.82 -11.70
N GLU A 156 7.13 8.89 -12.61
CA GLU A 156 6.03 8.29 -13.39
C GLU A 156 5.00 7.60 -12.47
N CYS A 157 5.45 6.88 -11.45
CA CYS A 157 4.57 6.30 -10.43
C CYS A 157 3.78 7.39 -9.67
N ALA A 158 4.42 8.52 -9.35
CA ALA A 158 3.78 9.63 -8.69
C ALA A 158 2.76 10.33 -9.61
N ASP A 159 3.11 10.58 -10.85
CA ASP A 159 2.23 11.20 -11.86
C ASP A 159 0.97 10.34 -12.07
N TYR A 160 1.14 9.01 -12.18
CA TYR A 160 0.02 8.09 -12.26
C TYR A 160 -0.84 8.09 -10.98
N THR A 161 -0.21 8.17 -9.81
CA THR A 161 -0.94 8.29 -8.53
C THR A 161 -1.80 9.56 -8.51
N VAL A 162 -1.24 10.68 -8.97
CA VAL A 162 -1.98 11.96 -9.05
C VAL A 162 -3.17 11.84 -10.00
N SER A 163 -3.03 11.15 -11.15
CA SER A 163 -4.13 10.94 -12.09
C SER A 163 -5.28 10.11 -11.50
N LEU A 164 -5.01 9.24 -10.52
CA LEU A 164 -6.05 8.50 -9.79
C LEU A 164 -6.77 9.33 -8.73
N PHE A 165 -6.21 10.46 -8.35
CA PHE A 165 -6.86 11.41 -7.45
C PHE A 165 -7.79 12.38 -8.19
N SER A 166 -7.56 12.58 -9.49
CA SER A 166 -8.44 13.39 -10.36
C SER A 166 -9.72 12.64 -10.69
#